data_39ca2d519c66d88ff9e746fa5e694032
#
_entry.id   39ca2d519c66d88ff9e746fa5e694032
#
_cell.length_a   1.000
_cell.length_b   1.000
_cell.length_c   1.000
_cell.angle_alpha   90.00
_cell.angle_beta   90.00
_cell.angle_gamma   90.00
#
_symmetry.space_group_name_H-M   'P 1'
#
loop_
_entity.id
_entity.type
_entity.pdbx_description
1 polymer ?
#
loop_
_entity_poly.entity_id
_entity_poly.type
_entity_poly.pdbx_seq_one_letter_code
_entity_poly.pdbx_strand_id
1 'polypeptide(L)'
;MKETTQTFEDFKLDYDISVAADPETVLFLDIETTGFTARSSALYLIGCAYLSEGKWCTRQWFAEKYEEEKDIIESFFAFAKEGGYKTLIHFNGNQFDLPFLTQKIEALGLDLTIDDFNGIDLYKRISPLKHLLGLSSLKQKSIEKYIGIERSD
;
A
#
# COMPACT_ATOMS: atom_id res chain seq x y z
N MET A 1 4.71 -15.84 11.18
CA MET A 1 4.78 -14.50 10.56
C MET A 1 6.21 -14.02 10.53
N LYS A 2 6.65 -13.51 9.39
CA LYS A 2 7.96 -12.90 9.23
C LYS A 2 7.79 -11.40 8.97
N GLU A 3 8.60 -10.60 9.64
CA GLU A 3 8.62 -9.15 9.50
C GLU A 3 9.99 -8.70 8.97
N THR A 4 10.00 -7.79 8.02
CA THR A 4 11.21 -7.27 7.39
C THR A 4 11.12 -5.75 7.29
N THR A 5 12.17 -5.05 7.67
CA THR A 5 12.30 -3.61 7.52
C THR A 5 13.58 -3.29 6.76
N GLN A 6 13.52 -2.36 5.81
CA GLN A 6 14.67 -1.88 5.06
C GLN A 6 14.67 -0.35 5.04
N THR A 7 15.83 0.24 5.26
CA THR A 7 16.06 1.69 5.16
C THR A 7 16.87 1.99 3.91
N PHE A 8 16.45 3.01 3.15
CA PHE A 8 17.13 3.46 1.93
C PHE A 8 17.88 4.76 2.24
N GLU A 9 19.17 4.64 2.52
CA GLU A 9 20.00 5.76 3.00
C GLU A 9 20.15 6.90 1.98
N ASP A 10 20.24 6.57 0.69
CA ASP A 10 20.51 7.53 -0.38
C ASP A 10 19.28 7.82 -1.27
N PHE A 11 18.13 7.24 -0.95
CA PHE A 11 16.92 7.46 -1.72
C PHE A 11 16.28 8.81 -1.37
N LYS A 12 16.01 9.61 -2.39
CA LYS A 12 15.27 10.87 -2.27
C LYS A 12 14.15 10.90 -3.31
N LEU A 13 12.99 11.40 -2.89
CA LEU A 13 11.91 11.68 -3.83
C LEU A 13 12.20 12.99 -4.58
N ASP A 14 12.01 12.96 -5.90
CA ASP A 14 12.04 14.16 -6.74
C ASP A 14 10.74 14.98 -6.64
N TYR A 15 9.70 14.42 -6.03
CA TYR A 15 8.40 15.04 -5.85
C TYR A 15 8.15 15.41 -4.40
N ASP A 16 7.67 16.63 -4.17
CA ASP A 16 7.28 17.10 -2.84
C ASP A 16 5.90 16.54 -2.45
N ILE A 17 5.87 15.49 -1.64
CA ILE A 17 4.64 14.85 -1.15
C ILE A 17 3.82 15.81 -0.30
N SER A 18 4.41 16.83 0.33
CA SER A 18 3.69 17.77 1.20
C SER A 18 2.55 18.50 0.49
N VAL A 19 2.58 18.55 -0.84
CA VAL A 19 1.48 19.06 -1.68
C VAL A 19 0.22 18.20 -1.54
N ALA A 20 0.35 16.91 -1.28
CA ALA A 20 -0.76 15.96 -1.20
C ALA A 20 -1.13 15.60 0.25
N ALA A 21 -0.14 15.43 1.10
CA ALA A 21 -0.30 15.06 2.51
C ALA A 21 1.00 15.34 3.29
N ASP A 22 0.91 15.40 4.62
CA ASP A 22 2.09 15.47 5.48
C ASP A 22 2.94 14.21 5.31
N PRO A 23 4.19 14.31 4.81
CA PRO A 23 5.02 13.14 4.48
C PRO A 23 5.25 12.20 5.65
N GLU A 24 5.31 12.70 6.87
CA GLU A 24 5.53 11.89 8.07
C GLU A 24 4.30 11.09 8.51
N THR A 25 3.13 11.39 7.93
CA THR A 25 1.86 10.71 8.24
C THR A 25 1.36 9.81 7.13
N VAL A 26 2.16 9.58 6.09
CA VAL A 26 1.80 8.82 4.90
C VAL A 26 2.40 7.43 4.92
N LEU A 27 1.59 6.43 4.56
CA LEU A 27 2.03 5.09 4.16
C LEU A 27 1.70 4.86 2.68
N PHE A 28 2.68 4.44 1.91
CA PHE A 28 2.41 3.81 0.61
C PHE A 28 2.10 2.35 0.87
N LEU A 29 0.94 1.88 0.49
CA LEU A 29 0.41 0.55 0.81
C LEU A 29 0.30 -0.31 -0.45
N ASP A 30 0.69 -1.57 -0.31
CA ASP A 30 0.42 -2.63 -1.28
C ASP A 30 0.20 -3.95 -0.54
N ILE A 31 -0.62 -4.84 -1.10
CA ILE A 31 -0.88 -6.17 -0.53
C ILE A 31 -0.67 -7.25 -1.58
N GLU A 32 -0.36 -8.46 -1.11
CA GLU A 32 -0.28 -9.65 -1.96
C GLU A 32 -1.22 -10.74 -1.44
N THR A 33 -1.93 -11.33 -2.37
CA THR A 33 -2.97 -12.33 -2.09
C THR A 33 -2.83 -13.54 -3.01
N THR A 34 -3.35 -14.68 -2.58
CA THR A 34 -3.36 -15.89 -3.41
C THR A 34 -4.43 -15.90 -4.50
N GLY A 35 -5.31 -14.89 -4.52
CA GLY A 35 -6.38 -14.74 -5.51
C GLY A 35 -7.20 -13.49 -5.25
N PHE A 36 -8.22 -13.29 -6.07
CA PHE A 36 -8.97 -12.02 -6.12
C PHE A 36 -10.13 -11.91 -5.12
N THR A 37 -10.56 -13.00 -4.52
CA THR A 37 -11.75 -13.03 -3.65
C THR A 37 -11.32 -13.30 -2.21
N ALA A 38 -11.55 -12.37 -1.32
CA ALA A 38 -11.13 -12.46 0.08
C ALA A 38 -11.67 -13.70 0.83
N ARG A 39 -12.88 -14.19 0.47
CA ARG A 39 -13.47 -15.39 1.07
C ARG A 39 -12.70 -16.68 0.77
N SER A 40 -12.12 -16.79 -0.42
CA SER A 40 -11.46 -18.01 -0.92
C SER A 40 -9.96 -17.89 -1.09
N SER A 41 -9.41 -16.73 -0.83
CA SER A 41 -7.99 -16.44 -1.02
C SER A 41 -7.37 -15.96 0.27
N ALA A 42 -6.07 -16.20 0.43
CA ALA A 42 -5.30 -15.76 1.57
C ALA A 42 -4.60 -14.41 1.28
N LEU A 43 -4.57 -13.55 2.30
CA LEU A 43 -3.68 -12.40 2.36
C LEU A 43 -2.36 -12.88 2.96
N TYR A 44 -1.29 -12.90 2.18
CA TYR A 44 -0.02 -13.41 2.68
C TYR A 44 1.05 -12.34 2.86
N LEU A 45 0.86 -11.14 2.33
CA LEU A 45 1.80 -10.03 2.52
C LEU A 45 1.08 -8.69 2.58
N ILE A 46 1.46 -7.88 3.55
CA ILE A 46 1.19 -6.45 3.58
C ILE A 46 2.54 -5.75 3.55
N GLY A 47 2.71 -4.83 2.60
CA GLY A 47 3.90 -4.00 2.46
C GLY A 47 3.57 -2.52 2.55
N CYS A 48 4.43 -1.75 3.17
CA CYS A 48 4.34 -0.29 3.13
C CYS A 48 5.71 0.37 2.99
N ALA A 49 5.69 1.58 2.41
CA ALA A 49 6.82 2.49 2.43
C ALA A 49 6.44 3.75 3.20
N TYR A 50 7.38 4.29 3.96
CA TYR A 50 7.16 5.42 4.86
C TYR A 50 8.43 6.20 5.11
N LEU A 51 8.26 7.44 5.56
CA LEU A 51 9.37 8.31 5.97
C LEU A 51 9.61 8.17 7.47
N SER A 52 10.83 7.90 7.88
CA SER A 52 11.26 7.84 9.27
C SER A 52 12.61 8.55 9.43
N GLU A 53 12.67 9.52 10.33
CA GLU A 53 13.90 10.30 10.59
C GLU A 53 14.57 10.87 9.32
N GLY A 54 13.73 11.34 8.38
CA GLY A 54 14.20 11.90 7.11
C GLY A 54 14.63 10.87 6.06
N LYS A 55 14.46 9.58 6.33
CA LYS A 55 14.82 8.47 5.43
C LYS A 55 13.62 7.66 5.02
N TRP A 56 13.59 7.24 3.78
CA TRP A 56 12.57 6.31 3.29
C TRP A 56 12.88 4.89 3.76
N CYS A 57 11.85 4.25 4.27
CA CYS A 57 11.88 2.88 4.76
C CYS A 57 10.77 2.06 4.11
N THR A 58 10.97 0.78 4.01
CA THR A 58 9.90 -0.19 3.72
C THR A 58 9.75 -1.13 4.89
N ARG A 59 8.52 -1.58 5.12
CA ARG A 59 8.20 -2.62 6.09
C ARG A 59 7.22 -3.60 5.49
N GLN A 60 7.47 -4.87 5.73
CA GLN A 60 6.66 -5.96 5.20
C GLN A 60 6.34 -6.95 6.32
N TRP A 61 5.09 -7.40 6.32
CA TRP A 61 4.60 -8.48 7.17
C TRP A 61 4.17 -9.62 6.27
N PHE A 62 4.83 -10.74 6.40
CA PHE A 62 4.62 -11.94 5.59
C PHE A 62 4.05 -13.06 6.44
N ALA A 63 2.90 -13.60 6.03
CA ALA A 63 2.29 -14.78 6.62
C ALA A 63 2.91 -16.04 6.00
N GLU A 64 3.63 -16.80 6.78
CA GLU A 64 4.22 -18.08 6.35
C GLU A 64 3.17 -19.20 6.33
N LYS A 65 2.05 -18.99 7.04
CA LYS A 65 0.91 -19.91 7.14
C LYS A 65 -0.39 -19.13 7.06
N TYR A 66 -1.45 -19.80 6.62
CA TYR A 66 -2.78 -19.18 6.49
C TYR A 66 -3.33 -18.63 7.82
N GLU A 67 -3.03 -19.28 8.93
CA GLU A 67 -3.47 -18.86 10.26
C GLU A 67 -2.86 -17.53 10.70
N GLU A 68 -1.79 -17.10 10.07
CA GLU A 68 -1.09 -15.84 10.37
C GLU A 68 -1.65 -14.61 9.64
N GLU A 69 -2.71 -14.78 8.83
CA GLU A 69 -3.38 -13.62 8.20
C GLU A 69 -3.83 -12.58 9.23
N LYS A 70 -4.37 -13.03 10.33
CA LYS A 70 -4.77 -12.17 11.45
C LYS A 70 -3.58 -11.39 11.98
N ASP A 71 -2.46 -12.05 12.20
CA ASP A 71 -1.28 -11.47 12.82
C ASP A 71 -0.68 -10.36 11.95
N ILE A 72 -0.61 -10.56 10.63
CA ILE A 72 -0.08 -9.53 9.72
C ILE A 72 -0.99 -8.31 9.63
N ILE A 73 -2.32 -8.49 9.67
CA ILE A 73 -3.28 -7.38 9.68
C ILE A 73 -3.15 -6.59 10.99
N GLU A 74 -3.21 -7.25 12.13
CA GLU A 74 -3.08 -6.59 13.44
C GLU A 74 -1.74 -5.86 13.59
N SER A 75 -0.65 -6.46 13.10
CA SER A 75 0.68 -5.84 13.15
C SER A 75 0.79 -4.59 12.27
N PHE A 76 0.21 -4.62 11.08
CA PHE A 76 0.14 -3.43 10.20
C PHE A 76 -0.64 -2.29 10.85
N PHE A 77 -1.84 -2.58 11.40
CA PHE A 77 -2.66 -1.54 12.04
C PHE A 77 -2.01 -0.99 13.31
N ALA A 78 -1.36 -1.84 14.11
CA ALA A 78 -0.59 -1.41 15.29
C ALA A 78 0.54 -0.47 14.87
N PHE A 79 1.33 -0.84 13.88
CA PHE A 79 2.39 -0.02 13.32
C PHE A 79 1.86 1.34 12.82
N ALA A 80 0.77 1.34 12.07
CA ALA A 80 0.17 2.57 11.56
C ALA A 80 -0.31 3.50 12.69
N LYS A 81 -0.94 2.93 13.70
CA LYS A 81 -1.42 3.68 14.88
C LYS A 81 -0.27 4.24 15.72
N GLU A 82 0.71 3.44 16.04
CA GLU A 82 1.89 3.84 16.84
C GLU A 82 2.72 4.92 16.14
N GLY A 83 2.86 4.82 14.81
CA GLY A 83 3.57 5.81 14.00
C GLY A 83 2.78 7.08 13.69
N GLY A 84 1.50 7.13 14.04
CA GLY A 84 0.64 8.28 13.75
C GLY A 84 0.32 8.45 12.26
N TYR A 85 0.39 7.37 11.48
CA TYR A 85 0.07 7.41 10.05
C TYR A 85 -1.43 7.55 9.82
N LYS A 86 -1.81 8.45 8.92
CA LYS A 86 -3.21 8.84 8.69
C LYS A 86 -3.65 8.74 7.24
N THR A 87 -2.71 8.67 6.31
CA THR A 87 -2.99 8.65 4.88
C THR A 87 -2.36 7.42 4.22
N LEU A 88 -3.18 6.68 3.48
CA LEU A 88 -2.73 5.58 2.64
C LEU A 88 -2.68 6.03 1.19
N ILE A 89 -1.51 5.96 0.58
CA ILE A 89 -1.32 6.13 -0.87
C ILE A 89 -1.15 4.75 -1.49
N HIS A 90 -1.92 4.47 -2.52
CA HIS A 90 -1.94 3.17 -3.19
C HIS A 90 -2.25 3.32 -4.68
N PHE A 91 -2.10 2.24 -5.42
CA PHE A 91 -2.43 2.19 -6.83
C PHE A 91 -3.60 1.23 -7.08
N ASN A 92 -4.77 1.77 -7.44
CA ASN A 92 -6.02 1.02 -7.65
C ASN A 92 -6.52 0.25 -6.41
N GLY A 93 -6.05 0.61 -5.22
CA GLY A 93 -6.43 -0.03 -3.97
C GLY A 93 -7.91 0.14 -3.61
N ASN A 94 -8.58 1.19 -4.12
CA ASN A 94 -10.02 1.36 -3.96
C ASN A 94 -10.82 0.21 -4.59
N GLN A 95 -10.29 -0.43 -5.62
CA GLN A 95 -10.93 -1.54 -6.32
C GLN A 95 -10.53 -2.92 -5.77
N PHE A 96 -9.36 -3.03 -5.15
CA PHE A 96 -8.84 -4.31 -4.72
C PHE A 96 -8.34 -4.33 -3.27
N ASP A 97 -7.24 -3.63 -2.96
CA ASP A 97 -6.53 -3.77 -1.67
C ASP A 97 -7.41 -3.43 -0.47
N LEU A 98 -8.10 -2.29 -0.53
CA LEU A 98 -8.91 -1.82 0.59
C LEU A 98 -10.17 -2.67 0.79
N PRO A 99 -10.95 -3.02 -0.25
CA PRO A 99 -12.07 -3.95 -0.11
C PRO A 99 -11.64 -5.34 0.35
N PHE A 100 -10.50 -5.84 -0.12
CA PHE A 100 -9.96 -7.14 0.30
C PHE A 100 -9.61 -7.13 1.78
N LEU A 101 -8.88 -6.12 2.26
CA LEU A 101 -8.57 -5.93 3.68
C LEU A 101 -9.83 -5.82 4.54
N THR A 102 -10.82 -5.02 4.11
CA THR A 102 -12.09 -4.85 4.83
C THR A 102 -12.81 -6.19 4.99
N GLN A 103 -12.92 -6.98 3.91
CA GLN A 103 -13.56 -8.29 3.98
C GLN A 103 -12.79 -9.29 4.87
N LYS A 104 -11.45 -9.23 4.88
CA LYS A 104 -10.63 -10.06 5.77
C LYS A 104 -10.80 -9.66 7.24
N ILE A 105 -10.80 -8.38 7.55
CA ILE A 105 -11.05 -7.84 8.90
C ILE A 105 -12.40 -8.34 9.41
N GLU A 106 -13.45 -8.23 8.61
CA GLU A 106 -14.79 -8.73 8.95
C GLU A 106 -14.81 -10.26 9.15
N ALA A 107 -14.23 -11.01 8.21
CA ALA A 107 -14.21 -12.48 8.26
C ALA A 107 -13.44 -13.03 9.47
N LEU A 108 -12.39 -12.31 9.91
CA LEU A 108 -11.56 -12.68 11.06
C LEU A 108 -12.11 -12.11 12.38
N GLY A 109 -13.19 -11.33 12.35
CA GLY A 109 -13.82 -10.73 13.53
C GLY A 109 -12.91 -9.72 14.24
N LEU A 110 -12.10 -8.97 13.48
CA LEU A 110 -11.18 -7.98 14.05
C LEU A 110 -11.91 -6.64 14.28
N ASP A 111 -11.59 -5.98 15.39
CA ASP A 111 -12.07 -4.63 15.70
C ASP A 111 -11.12 -3.58 15.10
N LEU A 112 -11.04 -3.57 13.78
CA LEU A 112 -10.19 -2.69 12.98
C LEU A 112 -11.00 -2.13 11.80
N THR A 113 -10.65 -0.94 11.34
CA THR A 113 -11.25 -0.36 10.14
C THR A 113 -10.23 0.39 9.31
N ILE A 114 -10.34 0.22 7.98
CA ILE A 114 -9.55 0.98 7.02
C ILE A 114 -10.07 2.43 6.88
N ASP A 115 -11.29 2.68 7.31
CA ASP A 115 -11.95 3.98 7.19
C ASP A 115 -11.33 5.06 8.09
N ASP A 116 -10.48 4.68 9.04
CA ASP A 116 -9.72 5.61 9.85
C ASP A 116 -8.60 6.33 9.07
N PHE A 117 -8.30 5.86 7.86
CA PHE A 117 -7.30 6.45 6.98
C PHE A 117 -7.92 7.31 5.89
N ASN A 118 -7.24 8.40 5.55
CA ASN A 118 -7.47 9.10 4.29
C ASN A 118 -6.84 8.30 3.14
N GLY A 119 -7.57 8.08 2.07
CA GLY A 119 -7.09 7.32 0.91
C GLY A 119 -6.71 8.23 -0.25
N ILE A 120 -5.55 7.99 -0.85
CA ILE A 120 -5.14 8.59 -2.13
C ILE A 120 -4.88 7.45 -3.11
N ASP A 121 -5.78 7.29 -4.08
CA ASP A 121 -5.65 6.29 -5.14
C ASP A 121 -5.01 6.92 -6.38
N LEU A 122 -3.77 6.54 -6.67
CA LEU A 122 -3.02 7.07 -7.81
C LEU A 122 -3.67 6.69 -9.15
N TYR A 123 -4.25 5.50 -9.25
CA TYR A 123 -5.01 5.09 -10.43
C TYR A 123 -6.16 6.07 -10.71
N LYS A 124 -6.93 6.39 -9.68
CA LYS A 124 -8.07 7.31 -9.78
C LYS A 124 -7.64 8.74 -10.17
N ARG A 125 -6.44 9.13 -9.76
CA ARG A 125 -5.86 10.44 -10.13
C ARG A 125 -5.41 10.49 -11.58
N ILE A 126 -4.87 9.40 -12.11
CA ILE A 126 -4.30 9.32 -13.46
C ILE A 126 -5.35 8.97 -14.51
N SER A 127 -6.36 8.16 -14.18
CA SER A 127 -7.33 7.64 -15.14
C SER A 127 -8.03 8.72 -15.98
N PRO A 128 -8.43 9.89 -15.44
CA PRO A 128 -9.02 10.96 -16.26
C PRO A 128 -8.05 11.57 -17.27
N LEU A 129 -6.76 11.41 -17.05
CA LEU A 129 -5.70 11.98 -17.89
C LEU A 129 -5.23 11.03 -19.01
N LYS A 130 -5.79 9.83 -19.10
CA LYS A 130 -5.34 8.76 -20.00
C LYS A 130 -5.17 9.26 -21.44
N HIS A 131 -6.18 9.91 -21.97
CA HIS A 131 -6.18 10.40 -23.35
C HIS A 131 -5.26 11.62 -23.53
N LEU A 132 -5.26 12.53 -22.57
CA LEU A 132 -4.41 13.72 -22.60
C LEU A 132 -2.93 13.35 -22.60
N LEU A 133 -2.55 12.34 -21.83
CA LEU A 133 -1.16 11.85 -21.72
C LEU A 133 -0.81 10.82 -22.81
N GLY A 134 -1.75 10.43 -23.67
CA GLY A 134 -1.51 9.44 -24.70
C GLY A 134 -1.18 8.04 -24.16
N LEU A 135 -1.69 7.68 -22.98
CA LEU A 135 -1.43 6.40 -22.35
C LEU A 135 -2.21 5.27 -23.06
N SER A 136 -1.52 4.22 -23.48
CA SER A 136 -2.14 3.03 -24.07
C SER A 136 -2.82 2.15 -23.03
N SER A 137 -2.37 2.22 -21.79
CA SER A 137 -2.84 1.40 -20.67
C SER A 137 -2.71 2.18 -19.37
N LEU A 138 -3.60 1.89 -18.41
CA LEU A 138 -3.58 2.43 -17.05
C LEU A 138 -2.97 1.44 -16.04
N LYS A 139 -2.36 0.35 -16.49
CA LYS A 139 -1.61 -0.54 -15.60
C LYS A 139 -0.42 0.20 -15.01
N GLN A 140 -0.11 -0.06 -13.74
CA GLN A 140 0.99 0.59 -13.04
C GLN A 140 2.30 0.55 -13.83
N LYS A 141 2.71 -0.61 -14.35
CA LYS A 141 3.92 -0.78 -15.18
C LYS A 141 3.92 0.12 -16.44
N SER A 142 2.76 0.35 -17.04
CA SER A 142 2.64 1.22 -18.22
C SER A 142 2.83 2.69 -17.86
N ILE A 143 2.33 3.10 -16.71
CA ILE A 143 2.48 4.46 -16.19
C ILE A 143 3.92 4.69 -15.75
N GLU A 144 4.52 3.76 -15.04
CA GLU A 144 5.94 3.80 -14.65
C GLU A 144 6.85 3.98 -15.87
N LYS A 145 6.62 3.20 -16.92
CA LYS A 145 7.36 3.34 -18.19
C LYS A 145 7.18 4.72 -18.83
N TYR A 146 5.96 5.26 -18.80
CA TYR A 146 5.66 6.59 -19.33
C TYR A 146 6.47 7.69 -18.62
N ILE A 147 6.62 7.61 -17.29
CA ILE A 147 7.39 8.56 -16.50
C ILE A 147 8.89 8.23 -16.41
N GLY A 148 9.37 7.24 -17.17
CA GLY A 148 10.78 6.90 -17.29
C GLY A 148 11.32 5.94 -16.22
N ILE A 149 10.44 5.25 -15.49
CA ILE A 149 10.85 4.21 -14.53
C ILE A 149 10.95 2.88 -15.28
N GLU A 150 12.14 2.31 -15.29
CA GLU A 150 12.39 0.97 -15.82
C GLU A 150 12.49 -0.03 -14.65
N ARG A 151 11.76 -1.14 -14.77
CA ARG A 151 11.81 -2.25 -13.80
C ARG A 151 12.64 -3.38 -14.39
N SER A 152 13.36 -4.07 -13.52
CA SER A 152 14.17 -5.25 -13.87
C SER A 152 13.39 -6.57 -13.76
N ASP A 153 12.15 -6.52 -13.33
CA ASP A 153 11.26 -7.68 -13.14
C ASP A 153 10.27 -7.91 -14.30
#